data_eb10d7d5e926f61e053e7f37d08d73ff
#
_entry.id   eb10d7d5e926f61e053e7f37d08d73ff
#
_cell.length_a   1.000
_cell.length_b   1.000
_cell.length_c   1.000
_cell.angle_alpha   90.00
_cell.angle_beta   90.00
_cell.angle_gamma   90.00
#
_symmetry.space_group_name_H-M   'P 1'
#
loop_
_entity.id
_entity.type
_entity.pdbx_description
1 polymer ?
#
loop_
_entity_poly.entity_id
_entity_poly.type
_entity_poly.pdbx_seq_one_letter_code
_entity_poly.pdbx_strand_id
1 'polypeptide(L)'
;MPRSTRDADVSHDLRKAIHRTGYYPEVVADGVFSAAGGEEVVSYFVHHETTFDHEEVRRHLTALLLTPTRLVIAHTDEHPGDDMLPEPYTSTTTEAVTLTSIRTVVVTRMVANPTAGVAPPAEAVLTIGWGGVGRVDLEPAACSDPECDADHGYTGTIAGDDYTPRRPAAAEGTDAVAALLAFSDALSARTRG
;
A
#
# COMPACT_ATOMS: atom_id res chain seq x y z
N MET A 1 -26.47 -14.18 7.49
CA MET A 1 -26.43 -13.45 8.77
C MET A 1 -26.55 -11.96 8.47
N PRO A 2 -27.37 -11.16 9.17
CA PRO A 2 -27.40 -9.72 8.94
C PRO A 2 -26.04 -9.12 9.37
N ARG A 3 -25.48 -8.24 8.53
CA ARG A 3 -24.28 -7.49 8.86
C ARG A 3 -24.52 -6.63 10.11
N SER A 4 -23.54 -6.61 11.01
CA SER A 4 -23.57 -5.74 12.20
C SER A 4 -23.58 -4.27 11.75
N THR A 5 -24.23 -3.40 12.50
CA THR A 5 -24.21 -1.94 12.24
C THR A 5 -22.79 -1.38 12.24
N ARG A 6 -21.88 -1.96 13.04
CA ARG A 6 -20.47 -1.56 13.10
C ARG A 6 -19.71 -1.87 11.80
N ASP A 7 -20.04 -3.00 11.17
CA ASP A 7 -19.40 -3.46 9.92
C ASP A 7 -19.83 -2.59 8.73
N ALA A 8 -21.09 -2.16 8.74
CA ALA A 8 -21.61 -1.21 7.75
C ALA A 8 -20.91 0.15 7.87
N ASP A 9 -20.56 0.59 9.08
CA ASP A 9 -19.86 1.85 9.32
C ASP A 9 -18.44 1.82 8.77
N VAL A 10 -17.64 0.77 9.02
CA VAL A 10 -16.24 0.70 8.54
C VAL A 10 -16.17 0.67 7.01
N SER A 11 -17.05 -0.13 6.36
CA SER A 11 -17.10 -0.16 4.88
C SER A 11 -17.54 1.18 4.30
N HIS A 12 -18.45 1.88 4.95
CA HIS A 12 -18.88 3.21 4.55
C HIS A 12 -17.77 4.24 4.72
N ASP A 13 -17.02 4.18 5.81
CA ASP A 13 -15.92 5.08 6.08
C ASP A 13 -14.74 4.84 5.12
N LEU A 14 -14.45 3.58 4.76
CA LEU A 14 -13.51 3.26 3.68
C LEU A 14 -13.93 3.91 2.36
N ARG A 15 -15.20 3.75 1.96
CA ARG A 15 -15.71 4.37 0.73
C ARG A 15 -15.55 5.89 0.77
N LYS A 16 -15.88 6.53 1.89
CA LYS A 16 -15.66 7.98 2.08
C LYS A 16 -14.18 8.36 2.00
N ALA A 17 -13.28 7.54 2.57
CA ALA A 17 -11.85 7.80 2.51
C ALA A 17 -11.35 7.78 1.07
N ILE A 18 -11.77 6.79 0.27
CA ILE A 18 -11.47 6.72 -1.17
C ILE A 18 -12.05 7.95 -1.89
N HIS A 19 -13.31 8.32 -1.65
CA HIS A 19 -13.93 9.48 -2.29
C HIS A 19 -13.22 10.81 -1.99
N ARG A 20 -12.67 10.97 -0.77
CA ARG A 20 -11.93 12.18 -0.39
C ARG A 20 -10.65 12.39 -1.18
N THR A 21 -10.07 11.33 -1.75
CA THR A 21 -8.88 11.44 -2.60
C THR A 21 -9.18 12.15 -3.93
N GLY A 22 -10.45 12.11 -4.38
CA GLY A 22 -10.86 12.62 -5.68
C GLY A 22 -10.28 11.86 -6.88
N TYR A 23 -9.63 10.71 -6.62
CA TYR A 23 -8.92 9.92 -7.62
C TYR A 23 -9.75 8.72 -8.05
N TYR A 24 -10.48 8.85 -9.16
CA TYR A 24 -11.36 7.82 -9.74
C TYR A 24 -12.11 6.98 -8.69
N PRO A 25 -12.83 7.63 -7.74
CA PRO A 25 -13.25 6.98 -6.50
C PRO A 25 -14.18 5.79 -6.71
N GLU A 26 -15.03 5.81 -7.76
CA GLU A 26 -15.92 4.69 -8.05
C GLU A 26 -15.14 3.47 -8.57
N VAL A 27 -14.16 3.69 -9.46
CA VAL A 27 -13.32 2.61 -10.03
C VAL A 27 -12.46 2.00 -8.94
N VAL A 28 -11.82 2.83 -8.12
CA VAL A 28 -10.99 2.37 -7.00
C VAL A 28 -11.85 1.59 -5.99
N ALA A 29 -13.01 2.14 -5.61
CA ALA A 29 -13.88 1.47 -4.65
C ALA A 29 -14.38 0.12 -5.18
N ASP A 30 -14.76 0.02 -6.45
CA ASP A 30 -15.19 -1.24 -7.07
C ASP A 30 -14.09 -2.31 -7.00
N GLY A 31 -12.87 -1.98 -7.40
CA GLY A 31 -11.72 -2.87 -7.33
C GLY A 31 -11.40 -3.34 -5.90
N VAL A 32 -11.37 -2.40 -4.96
CA VAL A 32 -11.07 -2.65 -3.55
C VAL A 32 -12.13 -3.55 -2.90
N PHE A 33 -13.42 -3.27 -3.09
CA PHE A 33 -14.50 -4.07 -2.50
C PHE A 33 -14.66 -5.43 -3.19
N SER A 34 -14.38 -5.52 -4.49
CA SER A 34 -14.32 -6.80 -5.22
C SER A 34 -13.24 -7.70 -4.61
N ALA A 35 -12.05 -7.17 -4.33
CA ALA A 35 -10.95 -7.91 -3.73
C ALA A 35 -11.22 -8.36 -2.29
N ALA A 36 -12.10 -7.66 -1.55
CA ALA A 36 -12.54 -8.10 -0.23
C ALA A 36 -13.33 -9.41 -0.27
N GLY A 37 -13.84 -9.80 -1.46
CA GLY A 37 -14.52 -11.08 -1.66
C GLY A 37 -15.79 -11.27 -0.83
N GLY A 38 -16.46 -10.18 -0.47
CA GLY A 38 -17.66 -10.19 0.38
C GLY A 38 -17.38 -10.34 1.88
N GLU A 39 -16.13 -10.42 2.30
CA GLU A 39 -15.76 -10.38 3.71
C GLU A 39 -16.01 -8.99 4.30
N GLU A 40 -16.23 -8.96 5.60
CA GLU A 40 -16.37 -7.74 6.40
C GLU A 40 -15.05 -6.97 6.43
N VAL A 41 -15.11 -5.64 6.27
CA VAL A 41 -13.94 -4.79 6.49
C VAL A 41 -13.80 -4.47 7.97
N VAL A 42 -12.73 -4.92 8.58
CA VAL A 42 -12.44 -4.73 10.01
C VAL A 42 -11.68 -3.44 10.27
N SER A 43 -10.73 -3.13 9.39
CA SER A 43 -9.92 -1.92 9.41
C SER A 43 -9.44 -1.62 8.00
N TYR A 44 -9.08 -0.38 7.76
CA TYR A 44 -8.53 0.05 6.47
C TYR A 44 -7.51 1.15 6.64
N PHE A 45 -6.71 1.33 5.60
CA PHE A 45 -5.83 2.46 5.44
C PHE A 45 -5.80 2.85 3.95
N VAL A 46 -5.97 4.13 3.65
CA VAL A 46 -5.96 4.65 2.28
C VAL A 46 -4.86 5.71 2.17
N HIS A 47 -4.04 5.57 1.16
CA HIS A 47 -2.99 6.51 0.82
C HIS A 47 -3.05 6.90 -0.64
N HIS A 48 -3.01 8.18 -0.90
CA HIS A 48 -2.97 8.75 -2.24
C HIS A 48 -1.68 9.57 -2.38
N GLU A 49 -0.88 9.22 -3.35
CA GLU A 49 0.36 9.91 -3.70
C GLU A 49 0.21 10.60 -5.06
N THR A 50 0.85 11.75 -5.18
CA THR A 50 1.02 12.43 -6.46
C THR A 50 2.51 12.54 -6.70
N THR A 51 2.99 11.85 -7.72
CA THR A 51 4.39 11.91 -8.14
C THR A 51 4.51 12.87 -9.32
N PHE A 52 5.52 13.72 -9.28
CA PHE A 52 5.86 14.63 -10.37
C PHE A 52 7.08 14.04 -11.07
N ASP A 53 6.90 13.50 -12.25
CA ASP A 53 8.00 13.19 -13.15
C ASP A 53 8.19 14.36 -14.14
N HIS A 54 9.35 14.44 -14.79
CA HIS A 54 9.81 15.61 -15.52
C HIS A 54 8.80 16.27 -16.48
N GLU A 55 7.76 15.56 -16.93
CA GLU A 55 6.72 16.07 -17.84
C GLU A 55 5.29 15.67 -17.47
N GLU A 56 5.11 14.80 -16.45
CA GLU A 56 3.78 14.25 -16.10
C GLU A 56 3.52 14.23 -14.60
N VAL A 57 2.28 14.52 -14.26
CA VAL A 57 1.75 14.30 -12.91
C VAL A 57 1.12 12.91 -12.90
N ARG A 58 1.71 11.97 -12.16
CA ARG A 58 1.14 10.64 -11.96
C ARG A 58 0.53 10.53 -10.58
N ARG A 59 -0.65 9.98 -10.54
CA ARG A 59 -1.36 9.74 -9.28
C ARG A 59 -1.40 8.25 -9.00
N HIS A 60 -1.13 7.91 -7.76
CA HIS A 60 -1.12 6.54 -7.26
C HIS A 60 -1.96 6.46 -5.99
N LEU A 61 -2.84 5.48 -5.89
CA LEU A 61 -3.62 5.23 -4.70
C LEU A 61 -3.35 3.81 -4.20
N THR A 62 -3.01 3.71 -2.93
CA THR A 62 -2.92 2.43 -2.23
C THR A 62 -4.03 2.34 -1.18
N ALA A 63 -4.76 1.24 -1.18
CA ALA A 63 -5.70 0.88 -0.12
C ALA A 63 -5.30 -0.44 0.52
N LEU A 64 -5.18 -0.44 1.84
CA LEU A 64 -5.02 -1.64 2.66
C LEU A 64 -6.37 -1.94 3.33
N LEU A 65 -6.83 -3.16 3.23
CA LEU A 65 -8.02 -3.64 3.93
C LEU A 65 -7.66 -4.82 4.80
N LEU A 66 -8.11 -4.76 6.03
CA LEU A 66 -8.06 -5.90 6.94
C LEU A 66 -9.46 -6.51 7.02
N THR A 67 -9.54 -7.79 6.73
CA THR A 67 -10.75 -8.61 6.90
C THR A 67 -10.54 -9.62 8.03
N PRO A 68 -11.51 -10.43 8.40
CA PRO A 68 -11.32 -11.50 9.39
C PRO A 68 -10.27 -12.53 9.00
N THR A 69 -10.01 -12.75 7.69
CA THR A 69 -9.14 -13.85 7.23
C THR A 69 -7.91 -13.39 6.47
N ARG A 70 -7.91 -12.18 5.89
CA ARG A 70 -6.85 -11.70 5.00
C ARG A 70 -6.55 -10.21 5.13
N LEU A 71 -5.36 -9.85 4.72
CA LEU A 71 -4.97 -8.51 4.33
C LEU A 71 -5.15 -8.40 2.82
N VAL A 72 -5.88 -7.39 2.36
CA VAL A 72 -5.96 -7.04 0.94
C VAL A 72 -5.17 -5.76 0.71
N ILE A 73 -4.32 -5.77 -0.31
CA ILE A 73 -3.53 -4.64 -0.76
C ILE A 73 -4.01 -4.31 -2.16
N ALA A 74 -4.45 -3.09 -2.40
CA ALA A 74 -4.89 -2.63 -3.70
C ALA A 74 -4.08 -1.40 -4.11
N HIS A 75 -3.50 -1.45 -5.31
CA HIS A 75 -2.79 -0.34 -5.92
C HIS A 75 -3.51 0.08 -7.19
N THR A 76 -3.83 1.35 -7.31
CA THR A 76 -4.42 1.92 -8.52
C THR A 76 -3.50 2.99 -9.08
N ASP A 77 -3.13 2.83 -10.35
CA ASP A 77 -2.26 3.71 -11.10
C ASP A 77 -3.01 4.32 -12.28
N GLU A 78 -2.66 5.54 -12.64
CA GLU A 78 -3.13 6.24 -13.82
C GLU A 78 -2.12 6.09 -14.96
N HIS A 79 -2.61 5.83 -16.15
CA HIS A 79 -1.80 5.66 -17.35
C HIS A 79 -2.30 6.59 -18.46
N PRO A 80 -1.41 7.20 -19.25
CA PRO A 80 -1.78 7.81 -20.52
C PRO A 80 -2.30 6.73 -21.47
N GLY A 81 -3.02 7.15 -22.51
CA GLY A 81 -3.39 6.23 -23.59
C GLY A 81 -2.16 5.66 -24.29
N ASP A 82 -2.28 4.43 -24.75
CA ASP A 82 -1.23 3.71 -25.51
C ASP A 82 -1.81 3.07 -26.78
N ASP A 83 -1.01 2.29 -27.51
CA ASP A 83 -1.43 1.65 -28.76
C ASP A 83 -2.56 0.61 -28.57
N MET A 84 -2.71 0.05 -27.37
CA MET A 84 -3.74 -0.95 -27.04
C MET A 84 -4.98 -0.32 -26.41
N LEU A 85 -4.80 0.73 -25.62
CA LEU A 85 -5.86 1.49 -24.97
C LEU A 85 -5.62 3.00 -25.29
N PRO A 86 -6.18 3.50 -26.40
CA PRO A 86 -5.89 4.86 -26.87
C PRO A 86 -6.34 5.98 -25.93
N GLU A 87 -7.34 5.72 -25.09
CA GLU A 87 -7.80 6.66 -24.08
C GLU A 87 -7.02 6.46 -22.75
N PRO A 88 -6.81 7.53 -21.94
CA PRO A 88 -6.23 7.37 -20.61
C PRO A 88 -7.01 6.37 -19.77
N TYR A 89 -6.29 5.50 -19.05
CA TYR A 89 -6.90 4.43 -18.28
C TYR A 89 -6.27 4.30 -16.88
N THR A 90 -6.92 3.54 -16.01
CA THR A 90 -6.38 3.16 -14.72
C THR A 90 -6.19 1.65 -14.66
N SER A 91 -5.10 1.20 -14.04
CA SER A 91 -4.93 -0.18 -13.63
C SER A 91 -5.10 -0.29 -12.11
N THR A 92 -5.85 -1.30 -11.68
CA THR A 92 -5.95 -1.65 -10.26
C THR A 92 -5.42 -3.06 -10.04
N THR A 93 -4.30 -3.16 -9.35
CA THR A 93 -3.72 -4.44 -8.94
C THR A 93 -4.13 -4.72 -7.51
N THR A 94 -4.62 -5.93 -7.25
CA THR A 94 -5.02 -6.36 -5.91
C THR A 94 -4.30 -7.63 -5.52
N GLU A 95 -3.79 -7.66 -4.29
CA GLU A 95 -3.20 -8.83 -3.67
C GLU A 95 -3.95 -9.16 -2.37
N ALA A 96 -4.28 -10.43 -2.17
CA ALA A 96 -4.95 -10.91 -0.96
C ALA A 96 -4.03 -11.90 -0.23
N VAL A 97 -3.51 -11.46 0.91
CA VAL A 97 -2.60 -12.23 1.76
C VAL A 97 -3.37 -12.78 2.94
N THR A 98 -3.34 -14.11 3.15
CA THR A 98 -3.96 -14.70 4.36
C THR A 98 -3.24 -14.22 5.62
N LEU A 99 -3.97 -13.93 6.69
CA LEU A 99 -3.37 -13.42 7.93
C LEU A 99 -2.33 -14.39 8.51
N THR A 100 -2.51 -15.69 8.30
CA THR A 100 -1.56 -16.74 8.72
C THR A 100 -0.25 -16.73 7.92
N SER A 101 -0.23 -16.11 6.75
CA SER A 101 0.99 -15.96 5.94
C SER A 101 1.82 -14.75 6.36
N ILE A 102 1.23 -13.79 7.08
CA ILE A 102 1.96 -12.61 7.54
C ILE A 102 2.99 -13.04 8.59
N ARG A 103 4.26 -12.81 8.28
CA ARG A 103 5.42 -13.19 9.10
C ARG A 103 5.91 -12.06 9.97
N THR A 104 5.76 -10.84 9.50
CA THR A 104 6.38 -9.67 10.13
C THR A 104 5.44 -8.48 10.05
N VAL A 105 5.23 -7.83 11.18
CA VAL A 105 4.58 -6.52 11.27
C VAL A 105 5.49 -5.65 12.13
N VAL A 106 6.19 -4.70 11.51
CA VAL A 106 7.08 -3.76 12.20
C VAL A 106 6.47 -2.37 12.15
N VAL A 107 6.38 -1.73 13.30
CA VAL A 107 5.87 -0.37 13.41
C VAL A 107 6.96 0.51 14.00
N THR A 108 7.45 1.48 13.23
CA THR A 108 8.39 2.50 13.70
C THR A 108 7.61 3.78 13.96
N ARG A 109 7.80 4.36 15.14
CA ARG A 109 7.23 5.65 15.56
C ARG A 109 8.36 6.62 15.84
N MET A 110 8.39 7.75 15.14
CA MET A 110 9.37 8.81 15.38
C MET A 110 8.71 9.94 16.15
N VAL A 111 9.17 10.14 17.39
CA VAL A 111 8.67 11.20 18.27
C VAL A 111 9.71 12.32 18.38
N ALA A 112 9.33 13.52 17.96
CA ALA A 112 10.18 14.69 18.11
C ALA A 112 10.17 15.16 19.56
N ASN A 113 11.33 15.66 20.03
CA ASN A 113 11.49 16.23 21.37
C ASN A 113 10.96 15.34 22.52
N PRO A 114 11.45 14.11 22.68
CA PRO A 114 10.92 13.13 23.62
C PRO A 114 11.03 13.56 25.10
N THR A 115 11.90 14.52 25.40
CA THR A 115 12.07 15.08 26.76
C THR A 115 10.91 15.99 27.18
N ALA A 116 10.10 16.47 26.25
CA ALA A 116 8.91 17.30 26.54
C ALA A 116 7.70 16.46 26.99
N GLY A 117 7.82 15.15 27.08
CA GLY A 117 6.75 14.23 27.46
C GLY A 117 6.21 13.42 26.28
N VAL A 118 5.06 12.77 26.48
CA VAL A 118 4.41 11.96 25.43
C VAL A 118 3.76 12.91 24.43
N ALA A 119 4.32 12.94 23.22
CA ALA A 119 3.78 13.71 22.10
C ALA A 119 3.30 12.73 21.00
N PRO A 120 2.34 13.14 20.13
CA PRO A 120 2.00 12.36 18.94
C PRO A 120 3.25 12.15 18.07
N PRO A 121 3.41 10.97 17.45
CA PRO A 121 4.53 10.74 16.56
C PRO A 121 4.54 11.75 15.39
N ALA A 122 5.73 12.27 15.11
CA ALA A 122 5.97 13.14 13.96
C ALA A 122 5.96 12.33 12.64
N GLU A 123 6.21 11.02 12.75
CA GLU A 123 6.22 10.11 11.63
C GLU A 123 5.92 8.68 12.09
N ALA A 124 5.26 7.91 11.24
CA ALA A 124 5.11 6.47 11.40
C ALA A 124 5.49 5.73 10.11
N VAL A 125 6.12 4.56 10.27
CA VAL A 125 6.40 3.61 9.20
C VAL A 125 5.85 2.26 9.63
N LEU A 126 5.11 1.62 8.74
CA LEU A 126 4.62 0.26 8.91
C LEU A 126 5.32 -0.63 7.88
N THR A 127 5.95 -1.71 8.30
CA THR A 127 6.46 -2.74 7.38
C THR A 127 5.68 -4.04 7.63
N ILE A 128 5.10 -4.58 6.57
CA ILE A 128 4.37 -5.84 6.58
C ILE A 128 5.10 -6.79 5.65
N GLY A 129 5.51 -7.95 6.15
CA GLY A 129 6.17 -8.99 5.36
C GLY A 129 5.42 -10.31 5.47
N TRP A 130 5.18 -10.95 4.33
CA TRP A 130 4.50 -12.26 4.29
C TRP A 130 5.35 -13.37 3.68
N GLY A 131 6.54 -13.06 3.16
CA GLY A 131 7.57 -14.02 2.82
C GLY A 131 7.10 -15.10 1.87
N GLY A 132 6.59 -14.71 0.73
CA GLY A 132 6.21 -15.62 -0.33
C GLY A 132 7.33 -15.78 -1.36
N VAL A 133 7.13 -15.26 -2.54
CA VAL A 133 8.06 -15.34 -3.67
C VAL A 133 8.77 -14.01 -3.83
N GLY A 134 10.09 -14.00 -3.69
CA GLY A 134 10.87 -12.84 -4.11
C GLY A 134 10.87 -12.76 -5.64
N ARG A 135 10.48 -11.62 -6.19
CA ARG A 135 10.67 -11.34 -7.62
C ARG A 135 12.13 -10.97 -7.83
N VAL A 136 12.76 -11.66 -8.76
CA VAL A 136 14.12 -11.34 -9.20
C VAL A 136 14.05 -10.86 -10.64
N ASP A 137 14.29 -9.57 -10.85
CA ASP A 137 14.43 -9.00 -12.18
C ASP A 137 15.91 -8.98 -12.55
N LEU A 138 16.29 -9.78 -13.55
CA LEU A 138 17.66 -9.92 -14.00
C LEU A 138 17.85 -9.25 -15.36
N GLU A 139 18.90 -8.45 -15.48
CA GLU A 139 19.34 -7.85 -16.72
C GLU A 139 20.78 -8.31 -17.02
N PRO A 140 21.17 -8.50 -18.29
CA PRO A 140 22.57 -8.77 -18.63
C PRO A 140 23.46 -7.65 -18.10
N ALA A 141 24.48 -8.01 -17.33
CA ALA A 141 25.46 -7.04 -16.87
C ALA A 141 26.33 -6.58 -18.04
N ALA A 142 26.55 -5.28 -18.15
CA ALA A 142 27.42 -4.68 -19.16
C ALA A 142 28.56 -3.91 -18.48
N CYS A 143 29.72 -3.88 -19.08
CA CYS A 143 30.80 -2.96 -18.69
C CYS A 143 30.84 -1.73 -19.62
N SER A 144 31.60 -0.73 -19.21
CA SER A 144 31.79 0.52 -19.98
C SER A 144 32.69 0.37 -21.23
N ASP A 145 33.28 -0.80 -21.44
CA ASP A 145 34.13 -1.08 -22.60
C ASP A 145 33.27 -1.67 -23.73
N PRO A 146 33.09 -0.94 -24.86
CA PRO A 146 32.27 -1.40 -25.98
C PRO A 146 32.88 -2.58 -26.75
N GLU A 147 34.17 -2.88 -26.55
CA GLU A 147 34.91 -3.99 -27.21
C GLU A 147 35.09 -5.21 -26.28
N CYS A 148 34.40 -5.23 -25.15
CA CYS A 148 34.53 -6.30 -24.18
C CYS A 148 33.68 -7.52 -24.59
N ASP A 149 34.34 -8.64 -24.89
CA ASP A 149 33.68 -9.93 -25.20
C ASP A 149 33.46 -10.82 -23.97
N ALA A 150 33.75 -10.32 -22.78
CA ALA A 150 33.59 -11.12 -21.55
C ALA A 150 32.13 -11.27 -21.19
N ASP A 151 31.72 -12.48 -20.74
CA ASP A 151 30.44 -12.70 -20.10
C ASP A 151 30.46 -12.07 -18.68
N HIS A 152 29.70 -11.00 -18.50
CA HIS A 152 29.58 -10.29 -17.23
C HIS A 152 28.50 -10.85 -16.34
N GLY A 153 27.81 -11.92 -16.78
CA GLY A 153 26.69 -12.50 -16.05
C GLY A 153 25.48 -11.56 -16.05
N TYR A 154 24.77 -11.54 -14.93
CA TYR A 154 23.56 -10.73 -14.76
C TYR A 154 23.65 -9.84 -13.55
N THR A 155 23.10 -8.66 -13.64
CA THR A 155 22.78 -7.79 -12.51
C THR A 155 21.28 -7.78 -12.33
N GLY A 156 20.78 -7.51 -11.11
CA GLY A 156 19.35 -7.51 -10.92
C GLY A 156 18.92 -6.99 -9.57
N THR A 157 17.61 -6.80 -9.47
CA THR A 157 16.93 -6.37 -8.24
C THR A 157 16.13 -7.52 -7.69
N ILE A 158 16.23 -7.74 -6.38
CA ILE A 158 15.37 -8.67 -5.65
C ILE A 158 14.34 -7.82 -4.90
N ALA A 159 13.06 -7.99 -5.25
CA ALA A 159 11.96 -7.44 -4.50
C ALA A 159 11.38 -8.55 -3.60
N GLY A 160 11.33 -8.30 -2.31
CA GLY A 160 10.64 -9.18 -1.36
C GLY A 160 9.13 -8.91 -1.36
N ASP A 161 8.36 -9.91 -0.91
CA ASP A 161 6.94 -9.72 -0.62
C ASP A 161 6.82 -8.94 0.69
N ASP A 162 6.90 -7.62 0.58
CA ASP A 162 6.69 -6.68 1.69
C ASP A 162 6.03 -5.40 1.19
N TYR A 163 5.35 -4.72 2.08
CA TYR A 163 4.80 -3.40 1.84
C TYR A 163 5.14 -2.46 3.01
N THR A 164 5.70 -1.30 2.69
CA THR A 164 6.23 -0.38 3.72
C THR A 164 5.70 1.05 3.53
N PRO A 165 4.45 1.35 3.93
CA PRO A 165 3.93 2.71 3.94
C PRO A 165 4.58 3.56 5.04
N ARG A 166 4.93 4.81 4.68
CA ARG A 166 5.52 5.82 5.54
C ARG A 166 4.63 7.06 5.57
N ARG A 167 4.44 7.65 6.76
CA ARG A 167 3.60 8.85 6.95
C ARG A 167 4.30 9.89 7.81
N PRO A 168 4.81 10.97 7.22
CA PRO A 168 5.31 12.12 7.93
C PRO A 168 4.17 13.12 8.23
N ALA A 169 3.99 13.48 9.50
CA ALA A 169 2.97 14.45 9.91
C ALA A 169 3.17 15.84 9.29
N ALA A 170 4.41 16.19 8.97
CA ALA A 170 4.74 17.48 8.34
C ALA A 170 4.17 17.61 6.92
N ALA A 171 4.03 16.51 6.19
CA ALA A 171 3.50 16.50 4.82
C ALA A 171 2.00 16.18 4.77
N GLU A 172 1.53 15.26 5.62
CA GLU A 172 0.20 14.65 5.49
C GLU A 172 -0.71 14.92 6.69
N GLY A 173 -0.19 15.57 7.72
CA GLY A 173 -0.92 15.85 8.96
C GLY A 173 -0.86 14.70 9.98
N THR A 174 -1.19 15.04 11.22
CA THR A 174 -1.20 14.07 12.34
C THR A 174 -2.25 12.99 12.20
N ASP A 175 -3.34 13.28 11.51
CA ASP A 175 -4.45 12.31 11.29
C ASP A 175 -4.01 11.16 10.38
N ALA A 176 -3.17 11.42 9.37
CA ALA A 176 -2.61 10.39 8.51
C ALA A 176 -1.70 9.43 9.29
N VAL A 177 -0.87 9.97 10.19
CA VAL A 177 -0.04 9.17 11.10
C VAL A 177 -0.90 8.33 12.03
N ALA A 178 -1.94 8.93 12.62
CA ALA A 178 -2.86 8.24 13.51
C ALA A 178 -3.63 7.12 12.79
N ALA A 179 -4.07 7.35 11.55
CA ALA A 179 -4.75 6.34 10.74
C ALA A 179 -3.84 5.13 10.43
N LEU A 180 -2.57 5.37 10.06
CA LEU A 180 -1.61 4.30 9.84
C LEU A 180 -1.37 3.48 11.11
N LEU A 181 -1.22 4.15 12.26
CA LEU A 181 -1.02 3.47 13.54
C LEU A 181 -2.24 2.67 13.97
N ALA A 182 -3.46 3.19 13.80
CA ALA A 182 -4.69 2.47 14.11
C ALA A 182 -4.85 1.21 13.25
N PHE A 183 -4.52 1.31 11.96
CA PHE A 183 -4.49 0.14 11.07
C PHE A 183 -3.43 -0.88 11.52
N SER A 184 -2.22 -0.41 11.86
CA SER A 184 -1.12 -1.27 12.34
C SER A 184 -1.48 -2.02 13.61
N ASP A 185 -2.15 -1.37 14.54
CA ASP A 185 -2.61 -1.98 15.80
C ASP A 185 -3.69 -3.05 15.53
N ALA A 186 -4.63 -2.77 14.62
CA ALA A 186 -5.65 -3.73 14.20
C ALA A 186 -5.05 -4.96 13.50
N LEU A 187 -4.05 -4.76 12.63
CA LEU A 187 -3.34 -5.83 11.94
C LEU A 187 -2.54 -6.68 12.94
N SER A 188 -1.76 -6.05 13.81
CA SER A 188 -0.96 -6.73 14.83
C SER A 188 -1.83 -7.54 15.80
N ALA A 189 -3.03 -7.09 16.11
CA ALA A 189 -3.95 -7.82 16.96
C ALA A 189 -4.46 -9.13 16.32
N ARG A 190 -4.50 -9.21 14.99
CA ARG A 190 -5.03 -10.35 14.23
C ARG A 190 -3.96 -11.31 13.69
N THR A 191 -2.70 -10.89 13.67
CA THR A 191 -1.57 -11.72 13.24
C THR A 191 -0.84 -12.39 14.42
N ARG A 192 -1.38 -12.29 15.64
CA ARG A 192 -0.86 -13.03 16.79
C ARG A 192 -1.20 -14.51 16.59
N GLY A 193 -0.16 -15.30 16.27
CA GLY A 193 -0.21 -16.76 16.23
C GLY A 193 -0.17 -17.36 17.64
#